data_85f1853b0cc7e20bdfa8bb33dd163df2
#
_entry.id   85f1853b0cc7e20bdfa8bb33dd163df2
#
_cell.length_a   1.000
_cell.length_b   1.000
_cell.length_c   1.000
_cell.angle_alpha   90.00
_cell.angle_beta   90.00
_cell.angle_gamma   90.00
#
_symmetry.space_group_name_H-M   'P 1'
#
loop_
_entity.id
_entity.type
_entity.pdbx_description
1 polymer ?
#
loop_
_entity_poly.entity_id
_entity_poly.type
_entity_poly.pdbx_seq_one_letter_code
_entity_poly.pdbx_strand_id
1 'polypeptide(L)'
;RNEIMFRFKNEQTTVNVAGVRFGGQPGELPTVLCGTIFYQGHRIVEDDERGIFDRAAAERLVLRQSELSSETGCPFVLHIYARTVPALRKYLDFAEEVWSGPFIVDSAERSTRSLALSLLSELGYADKAIYNSISIATDDAEARALLENEVDSAIILAYNPGEPGVEGAMRILEN
;
A
#
# COMPACT_ATOMS: atom_id res chain seq x y z
N ARG A 1 13.04 -7.53 28.47
CA ARG A 1 13.91 -8.27 27.51
C ARG A 1 12.99 -8.92 26.51
N ASN A 2 12.94 -8.36 25.28
CA ASN A 2 12.29 -9.05 24.18
C ASN A 2 13.22 -10.20 23.78
N GLU A 3 12.90 -11.40 24.20
CA GLU A 3 13.55 -12.59 23.67
C GLU A 3 13.08 -12.74 22.22
N ILE A 4 13.99 -12.52 21.28
CA ILE A 4 13.74 -12.77 19.86
C ILE A 4 13.60 -14.29 19.73
N MET A 5 12.37 -14.76 19.56
CA MET A 5 12.02 -16.18 19.52
C MET A 5 12.53 -16.88 18.25
N PHE A 6 12.80 -16.11 17.19
CA PHE A 6 13.29 -16.60 15.89
C PHE A 6 14.09 -15.51 15.18
N ARG A 7 15.17 -15.91 14.49
CA ARG A 7 15.99 -15.03 13.65
C ARG A 7 16.39 -15.74 12.38
N PHE A 8 16.23 -15.09 11.23
CA PHE A 8 16.73 -15.60 9.97
C PHE A 8 18.27 -15.59 9.96
N LYS A 9 18.87 -16.60 9.30
CA LYS A 9 20.34 -16.69 9.15
C LYS A 9 20.87 -15.58 8.26
N ASN A 10 20.11 -15.25 7.20
CA ASN A 10 20.48 -14.20 6.26
C ASN A 10 20.07 -12.85 6.85
N GLU A 11 20.84 -11.82 6.53
CA GLU A 11 20.48 -10.44 6.81
C GLU A 11 19.14 -10.11 6.15
N GLN A 12 18.28 -9.42 6.89
CA GLN A 12 16.96 -8.99 6.39
C GLN A 12 17.02 -7.50 6.08
N THR A 13 16.75 -7.18 4.82
CA THR A 13 16.75 -5.78 4.34
C THR A 13 15.62 -4.99 4.99
N THR A 14 15.88 -3.72 5.25
CA THR A 14 14.85 -2.75 5.67
C THR A 14 14.63 -1.73 4.57
N VAL A 15 13.36 -1.34 4.37
CA VAL A 15 12.94 -0.30 3.43
C VAL A 15 12.30 0.84 4.22
N ASN A 16 12.57 2.07 3.83
CA ASN A 16 11.94 3.26 4.39
C ASN A 16 11.06 3.92 3.34
N VAL A 17 9.77 4.06 3.61
CA VAL A 17 8.83 4.77 2.76
C VAL A 17 8.20 5.89 3.58
N ALA A 18 8.45 7.14 3.21
CA ALA A 18 7.94 8.33 3.88
C ALA A 18 8.03 8.26 5.43
N GLY A 19 9.20 7.83 5.94
CA GLY A 19 9.49 7.77 7.37
C GLY A 19 9.04 6.50 8.09
N VAL A 20 8.29 5.62 7.45
CA VAL A 20 7.91 4.31 8.01
C VAL A 20 8.90 3.24 7.52
N ARG A 21 9.45 2.47 8.46
CA ARG A 21 10.43 1.40 8.18
C ARG A 21 9.74 0.04 8.16
N PHE A 22 10.02 -0.73 7.10
CA PHE A 22 9.51 -2.09 6.87
C PHE A 22 10.65 -3.09 6.80
N GLY A 23 10.41 -4.35 7.17
CA GLY A 23 11.37 -5.44 7.06
C GLY A 23 12.23 -5.63 8.31
N GLY A 24 13.50 -6.01 8.13
CA GLY A 24 14.39 -6.39 9.23
C GLY A 24 14.12 -7.79 9.80
N GLN A 25 14.86 -8.16 10.83
CA GLN A 25 14.66 -9.42 11.54
C GLN A 25 13.35 -9.41 12.34
N PRO A 26 12.69 -10.56 12.57
CA PRO A 26 11.51 -10.63 13.42
C PRO A 26 11.75 -9.96 14.78
N GLY A 27 10.90 -9.01 15.14
CA GLY A 27 11.00 -8.24 16.38
C GLY A 27 12.05 -7.13 16.41
N GLU A 28 12.76 -6.90 15.32
CA GLU A 28 13.72 -5.77 15.20
C GLU A 28 13.00 -4.42 15.04
N LEU A 29 11.97 -4.40 14.24
CA LEU A 29 11.10 -3.24 14.04
C LEU A 29 9.70 -3.52 14.57
N PRO A 30 8.95 -2.50 14.99
CA PRO A 30 7.55 -2.67 15.35
C PRO A 30 6.74 -3.09 14.11
N THR A 31 5.65 -3.81 14.34
CA THR A 31 4.71 -4.19 13.28
C THR A 31 4.08 -2.94 12.68
N VAL A 32 4.15 -2.80 11.35
CA VAL A 32 3.44 -1.75 10.64
C VAL A 32 2.00 -2.22 10.37
N LEU A 33 1.03 -1.43 10.82
CA LEU A 33 -0.38 -1.72 10.63
C LEU A 33 -0.87 -1.13 9.30
N CYS A 34 -1.80 -1.83 8.64
CA CYS A 34 -2.38 -1.39 7.37
C CYS A 34 -3.89 -1.21 7.54
N GLY A 35 -4.36 0.02 7.41
CA GLY A 35 -5.78 0.36 7.51
C GLY A 35 -6.37 0.67 6.14
N THR A 36 -7.28 -0.18 5.64
CA THR A 36 -7.93 0.04 4.35
C THR A 36 -9.09 1.01 4.46
N ILE A 37 -9.11 2.00 3.57
CA ILE A 37 -10.15 3.02 3.48
C ILE A 37 -10.70 3.11 2.04
N PHE A 38 -11.93 3.56 1.89
CA PHE A 38 -12.62 3.78 0.61
C PHE A 38 -12.96 2.53 -0.21
N TYR A 39 -12.86 1.33 0.37
CA TYR A 39 -13.27 0.10 -0.31
C TYR A 39 -14.79 0.05 -0.55
N GLN A 40 -15.19 -0.71 -1.55
CA GLN A 40 -16.61 -0.90 -1.88
C GLN A 40 -17.41 -1.40 -0.67
N GLY A 41 -18.50 -0.70 -0.34
CA GLY A 41 -19.32 -0.99 0.84
C GLY A 41 -18.78 -0.42 2.15
N HIS A 42 -17.68 0.33 2.12
CA HIS A 42 -17.25 1.10 3.28
C HIS A 42 -18.29 2.18 3.63
N ARG A 43 -18.69 2.28 4.88
CA ARG A 43 -19.80 3.14 5.33
C ARG A 43 -19.64 4.62 5.03
N ILE A 44 -18.40 5.07 4.81
CA ILE A 44 -18.11 6.46 4.48
C ILE A 44 -18.18 6.73 2.97
N VAL A 45 -18.27 5.69 2.12
CA VAL A 45 -18.32 5.82 0.67
C VAL A 45 -19.78 5.87 0.22
N GLU A 46 -20.16 6.94 -0.47
CA GLU A 46 -21.49 7.15 -1.05
C GLU A 46 -21.54 6.74 -2.52
N ASP A 47 -20.44 6.99 -3.27
CA ASP A 47 -20.31 6.65 -4.68
C ASP A 47 -18.82 6.30 -4.96
N ASP A 48 -18.52 5.02 -5.12
CA ASP A 48 -17.16 4.50 -5.31
C ASP A 48 -16.62 4.74 -6.73
N GLU A 49 -17.48 4.99 -7.72
CA GLU A 49 -17.06 5.34 -9.08
C GLU A 49 -16.66 6.81 -9.18
N ARG A 50 -17.40 7.69 -8.50
CA ARG A 50 -17.19 9.14 -8.52
C ARG A 50 -16.29 9.63 -7.38
N GLY A 51 -15.94 8.75 -6.44
CA GLY A 51 -15.16 9.11 -5.26
C GLY A 51 -15.90 10.10 -4.36
N ILE A 52 -17.20 9.86 -4.11
CA ILE A 52 -17.99 10.66 -3.17
C ILE A 52 -18.02 9.94 -1.83
N PHE A 53 -17.63 10.64 -0.78
CA PHE A 53 -17.52 10.07 0.56
C PHE A 53 -17.75 11.11 1.66
N ASP A 54 -18.10 10.64 2.85
CA ASP A 54 -18.17 11.47 4.06
C ASP A 54 -16.75 11.83 4.52
N ARG A 55 -16.31 13.02 4.13
CA ARG A 55 -14.98 13.53 4.44
C ARG A 55 -14.71 13.61 5.95
N ALA A 56 -15.67 14.09 6.73
CA ALA A 56 -15.50 14.24 8.18
C ALA A 56 -15.38 12.87 8.87
N ALA A 57 -16.12 11.87 8.40
CA ALA A 57 -15.98 10.51 8.90
C ALA A 57 -14.65 9.88 8.51
N ALA A 58 -14.17 10.11 7.28
CA ALA A 58 -12.85 9.65 6.83
C ALA A 58 -11.72 10.26 7.66
N GLU A 59 -11.76 11.57 7.90
CA GLU A 59 -10.77 12.27 8.73
C GLU A 59 -10.72 11.70 10.15
N ARG A 60 -11.89 11.50 10.79
CA ARG A 60 -11.94 10.87 12.13
C ARG A 60 -11.30 9.48 12.16
N LEU A 61 -11.46 8.68 11.10
CA LEU A 61 -10.84 7.35 11.01
C LEU A 61 -9.31 7.45 10.94
N VAL A 62 -8.77 8.33 10.10
CA VAL A 62 -7.33 8.52 9.96
C VAL A 62 -6.72 9.07 11.25
N LEU A 63 -7.35 10.08 11.87
CA LEU A 63 -6.91 10.63 13.16
C LEU A 63 -6.92 9.57 14.27
N ARG A 64 -7.98 8.74 14.34
CA ARG A 64 -8.03 7.67 15.34
C ARG A 64 -6.95 6.62 15.13
N GLN A 65 -6.63 6.29 13.89
CA GLN A 65 -5.52 5.39 13.58
C GLN A 65 -4.17 5.99 13.99
N SER A 66 -3.96 7.29 13.78
CA SER A 66 -2.77 8.02 14.21
C SER A 66 -2.61 8.05 15.74
N GLU A 67 -3.70 8.28 16.47
CA GLU A 67 -3.71 8.19 17.93
C GLU A 67 -3.31 6.80 18.42
N LEU A 68 -3.93 5.75 17.90
CA LEU A 68 -3.62 4.36 18.25
C LEU A 68 -2.17 3.99 17.90
N SER A 69 -1.65 4.48 16.79
CA SER A 69 -0.24 4.32 16.43
C SER A 69 0.67 4.93 17.49
N SER A 70 0.35 6.14 17.93
CA SER A 70 1.11 6.83 18.98
C SER A 70 1.03 6.13 20.34
N GLU A 71 -0.17 5.62 20.69
CA GLU A 71 -0.41 4.91 21.95
C GLU A 71 0.33 3.56 22.00
N THR A 72 0.40 2.84 20.89
CA THR A 72 0.94 1.47 20.81
C THR A 72 2.39 1.40 20.37
N GLY A 73 2.91 2.47 19.75
CA GLY A 73 4.22 2.46 19.10
C GLY A 73 4.26 1.64 17.80
N CYS A 74 3.10 1.21 17.27
CA CYS A 74 2.98 0.51 16.00
C CYS A 74 2.74 1.54 14.88
N PRO A 75 3.68 1.76 13.96
CA PRO A 75 3.46 2.62 12.81
C PRO A 75 2.31 2.11 11.94
N PHE A 76 1.73 2.96 11.11
CA PHE A 76 0.73 2.52 10.16
C PHE A 76 0.96 3.08 8.76
N VAL A 77 0.39 2.41 7.78
CA VAL A 77 0.28 2.84 6.41
C VAL A 77 -1.21 2.92 6.04
N LEU A 78 -1.60 3.97 5.35
CA LEU A 78 -2.98 4.14 4.89
C LEU A 78 -3.16 3.37 3.58
N HIS A 79 -4.06 2.38 3.54
CA HIS A 79 -4.34 1.62 2.33
C HIS A 79 -5.56 2.21 1.63
N ILE A 80 -5.32 2.88 0.49
CA ILE A 80 -6.33 3.57 -0.30
C ILE A 80 -6.78 2.64 -1.43
N TYR A 81 -8.01 2.15 -1.32
CA TYR A 81 -8.64 1.40 -2.39
C TYR A 81 -9.48 2.34 -3.26
N ALA A 82 -9.36 2.24 -4.58
CA ALA A 82 -10.18 3.00 -5.50
C ALA A 82 -10.65 2.14 -6.69
N ARG A 83 -11.91 2.29 -7.07
CA ARG A 83 -12.46 1.59 -8.22
C ARG A 83 -12.08 2.27 -9.54
N THR A 84 -11.97 3.58 -9.55
CA THR A 84 -11.70 4.40 -10.74
C THR A 84 -10.60 5.41 -10.48
N VAL A 85 -9.95 5.89 -11.54
CA VAL A 85 -8.93 6.96 -11.44
C VAL A 85 -9.50 8.29 -10.92
N PRO A 86 -10.71 8.74 -11.34
CA PRO A 86 -11.33 9.94 -10.77
C PRO A 86 -11.61 9.82 -9.27
N ALA A 87 -11.99 8.63 -8.78
CA ALA A 87 -12.16 8.38 -7.36
C ALA A 87 -10.80 8.39 -6.65
N LEU A 88 -9.79 7.70 -7.21
CA LEU A 88 -8.45 7.67 -6.65
C LEU A 88 -7.87 9.07 -6.46
N ARG A 89 -7.98 9.96 -7.45
CA ARG A 89 -7.50 11.35 -7.33
C ARG A 89 -8.08 12.03 -6.10
N LYS A 90 -9.39 11.96 -5.90
CA LYS A 90 -10.06 12.59 -4.75
C LYS A 90 -9.64 11.98 -3.40
N TYR A 91 -9.42 10.66 -3.39
CA TYR A 91 -8.98 9.98 -2.19
C TYR A 91 -7.52 10.33 -1.84
N LEU A 92 -6.65 10.47 -2.85
CA LEU A 92 -5.27 10.92 -2.67
C LEU A 92 -5.20 12.38 -2.21
N ASP A 93 -5.98 13.27 -2.83
CA ASP A 93 -6.07 14.68 -2.43
C ASP A 93 -6.51 14.80 -0.95
N PHE A 94 -7.51 14.02 -0.56
CA PHE A 94 -7.94 13.96 0.84
C PHE A 94 -6.83 13.39 1.75
N ALA A 95 -6.22 12.28 1.36
CA ALA A 95 -5.21 11.62 2.18
C ALA A 95 -4.02 12.54 2.44
N GLU A 96 -3.55 13.28 1.44
CA GLU A 96 -2.44 14.22 1.57
C GLU A 96 -2.72 15.35 2.56
N GLU A 97 -3.97 15.78 2.68
CA GLU A 97 -4.34 16.82 3.64
C GLU A 97 -4.32 16.34 5.11
N VAL A 98 -4.61 15.04 5.33
CA VAL A 98 -4.80 14.49 6.69
C VAL A 98 -3.69 13.53 7.14
N TRP A 99 -2.83 13.09 6.22
CA TRP A 99 -1.79 12.09 6.47
C TRP A 99 -0.50 12.40 5.71
N SER A 100 0.61 12.54 6.41
CA SER A 100 1.93 12.84 5.82
C SER A 100 2.80 11.60 5.57
N GLY A 101 2.40 10.43 6.08
CA GLY A 101 3.15 9.17 5.95
C GLY A 101 2.84 8.42 4.64
N PRO A 102 3.33 7.18 4.54
CA PRO A 102 3.15 6.38 3.33
C PRO A 102 1.71 5.92 3.15
N PHE A 103 1.33 5.66 1.90
CA PHE A 103 0.07 5.01 1.57
C PHE A 103 0.24 3.91 0.52
N ILE A 104 -0.59 2.88 0.63
CA ILE A 104 -0.72 1.83 -0.37
C ILE A 104 -1.84 2.23 -1.32
N VAL A 105 -1.60 2.12 -2.62
CA VAL A 105 -2.61 2.33 -3.66
C VAL A 105 -3.02 1.00 -4.24
N ASP A 106 -4.33 0.75 -4.24
CA ASP A 106 -4.92 -0.51 -4.69
C ASP A 106 -6.17 -0.30 -5.54
N SER A 107 -6.38 -1.22 -6.50
CA SER A 107 -7.62 -1.34 -7.27
C SER A 107 -7.80 -2.75 -7.78
N ALA A 108 -9.04 -3.23 -7.78
CA ALA A 108 -9.39 -4.47 -8.47
C ALA A 108 -9.32 -4.32 -10.01
N GLU A 109 -9.49 -3.09 -10.50
CA GLU A 109 -9.50 -2.79 -11.93
C GLU A 109 -8.07 -2.55 -12.44
N ARG A 110 -7.58 -3.42 -13.35
CA ARG A 110 -6.23 -3.32 -13.92
C ARG A 110 -5.96 -1.95 -14.55
N SER A 111 -6.91 -1.44 -15.33
CA SER A 111 -6.77 -0.12 -15.97
C SER A 111 -6.59 0.99 -14.94
N THR A 112 -7.30 0.93 -13.83
CA THR A 112 -7.15 1.89 -12.73
C THR A 112 -5.77 1.75 -12.07
N ARG A 113 -5.25 0.54 -11.85
CA ARG A 113 -3.90 0.33 -11.30
C ARG A 113 -2.82 0.93 -12.18
N SER A 114 -2.85 0.65 -13.49
CA SER A 114 -1.85 1.19 -14.43
C SER A 114 -1.89 2.71 -14.50
N LEU A 115 -3.09 3.30 -14.56
CA LEU A 115 -3.25 4.76 -14.57
C LEU A 115 -2.96 5.42 -13.22
N ALA A 116 -3.09 4.68 -12.12
CA ALA A 116 -2.71 5.16 -10.79
C ALA A 116 -1.23 5.55 -10.71
N LEU A 117 -0.35 4.79 -11.37
CA LEU A 117 1.08 5.07 -11.39
C LEU A 117 1.38 6.44 -12.00
N SER A 118 0.80 6.73 -13.16
CA SER A 118 0.94 8.05 -13.80
C SER A 118 0.34 9.17 -12.95
N LEU A 119 -0.78 8.91 -12.28
CA LEU A 119 -1.40 9.87 -11.37
C LEU A 119 -0.52 10.17 -10.15
N LEU A 120 0.12 9.16 -9.57
CA LEU A 120 1.04 9.33 -8.44
C LEU A 120 2.24 10.20 -8.81
N SER A 121 2.83 9.96 -9.99
CA SER A 121 3.93 10.77 -10.51
C SER A 121 3.47 12.21 -10.79
N GLU A 122 2.31 12.40 -11.46
CA GLU A 122 1.72 13.72 -11.73
C GLU A 122 1.49 14.53 -10.45
N LEU A 123 1.03 13.89 -9.38
CA LEU A 123 0.76 14.54 -8.10
C LEU A 123 2.00 14.72 -7.21
N GLY A 124 3.14 14.14 -7.59
CA GLY A 124 4.37 14.17 -6.79
C GLY A 124 4.31 13.28 -5.55
N TYR A 125 3.58 12.16 -5.60
CA TYR A 125 3.38 11.23 -4.47
C TYR A 125 4.11 9.90 -4.66
N ALA A 126 4.91 9.75 -5.70
CA ALA A 126 5.59 8.51 -6.04
C ALA A 126 6.51 8.00 -4.91
N ASP A 127 7.20 8.90 -4.21
CA ASP A 127 8.15 8.61 -3.13
C ASP A 127 7.50 8.11 -1.83
N LYS A 128 6.20 8.33 -1.65
CA LYS A 128 5.44 7.87 -0.48
C LYS A 128 4.36 6.83 -0.80
N ALA A 129 4.22 6.49 -2.07
CA ALA A 129 3.28 5.47 -2.51
C ALA A 129 3.90 4.07 -2.51
N ILE A 130 3.10 3.09 -2.11
CA ILE A 130 3.39 1.67 -2.23
C ILE A 130 2.37 1.08 -3.19
N TYR A 131 2.83 0.54 -4.31
CA TYR A 131 1.94 -0.08 -5.29
C TYR A 131 1.45 -1.45 -4.83
N ASN A 132 0.17 -1.72 -4.88
CA ASN A 132 -0.43 -3.02 -4.57
C ASN A 132 -1.14 -3.58 -5.80
N SER A 133 -0.58 -4.57 -6.45
CA SER A 133 0.63 -5.34 -6.20
C SER A 133 1.24 -5.86 -7.50
N ILE A 134 2.51 -6.16 -7.49
CA ILE A 134 3.14 -7.00 -8.50
C ILE A 134 2.75 -8.45 -8.20
N SER A 135 2.26 -9.17 -9.21
CA SER A 135 1.78 -10.55 -9.07
C SER A 135 2.00 -11.34 -10.35
N ILE A 136 1.64 -12.61 -10.35
CA ILE A 136 1.65 -13.45 -11.58
C ILE A 136 0.79 -12.87 -12.73
N ALA A 137 -0.15 -11.97 -12.41
CA ALA A 137 -1.02 -11.34 -13.40
C ALA A 137 -0.49 -9.98 -13.91
N THR A 138 0.65 -9.51 -13.40
CA THR A 138 1.31 -8.29 -13.86
C THR A 138 1.87 -8.52 -15.27
N ASP A 139 1.51 -7.66 -16.19
CA ASP A 139 2.00 -7.72 -17.58
C ASP A 139 3.14 -6.71 -17.82
N ASP A 140 3.78 -6.83 -19.00
CA ASP A 140 4.89 -5.96 -19.40
C ASP A 140 4.53 -4.47 -19.44
N ALA A 141 3.27 -4.12 -19.67
CA ALA A 141 2.82 -2.74 -19.72
C ALA A 141 2.74 -2.16 -18.30
N GLU A 142 2.21 -2.93 -17.35
CA GLU A 142 2.13 -2.57 -15.94
C GLU A 142 3.53 -2.49 -15.31
N ALA A 143 4.42 -3.45 -15.64
CA ALA A 143 5.82 -3.42 -15.20
C ALA A 143 6.59 -2.19 -15.73
N ARG A 144 6.40 -1.85 -17.00
CA ARG A 144 6.99 -0.62 -17.57
C ARG A 144 6.43 0.64 -16.93
N ALA A 145 5.13 0.70 -16.67
CA ALA A 145 4.51 1.85 -16.01
C ALA A 145 5.08 2.09 -14.60
N LEU A 146 5.41 1.03 -13.85
CA LEU A 146 6.10 1.16 -12.55
C LEU A 146 7.45 1.84 -12.69
N LEU A 147 8.26 1.42 -13.67
CA LEU A 147 9.60 1.98 -13.91
C LEU A 147 9.54 3.43 -14.43
N GLU A 148 8.59 3.72 -15.34
CA GLU A 148 8.46 5.04 -15.98
C GLU A 148 7.91 6.12 -15.03
N ASN A 149 7.15 5.74 -14.00
CA ASN A 149 6.51 6.67 -13.07
C ASN A 149 7.23 6.80 -11.71
N GLU A 150 8.44 6.24 -11.59
CA GLU A 150 9.31 6.41 -10.43
C GLU A 150 8.66 6.00 -9.09
N VAL A 151 7.77 5.00 -9.12
CA VAL A 151 7.19 4.44 -7.90
C VAL A 151 8.14 3.35 -7.37
N ASP A 152 8.94 3.71 -6.36
CA ASP A 152 10.06 2.89 -5.88
C ASP A 152 9.64 1.74 -4.96
N SER A 153 8.38 1.68 -4.56
CA SER A 153 7.91 0.72 -3.56
C SER A 153 6.69 -0.04 -4.05
N ALA A 154 6.75 -1.37 -3.97
CA ALA A 154 5.63 -2.23 -4.34
C ALA A 154 5.50 -3.43 -3.38
N ILE A 155 4.27 -3.92 -3.24
CA ILE A 155 4.00 -5.21 -2.63
C ILE A 155 4.11 -6.27 -3.71
N ILE A 156 4.90 -7.33 -3.47
CA ILE A 156 4.96 -8.50 -4.33
C ILE A 156 4.04 -9.58 -3.75
N LEU A 157 2.98 -9.90 -4.49
CA LEU A 157 2.09 -11.00 -4.14
C LEU A 157 2.66 -12.30 -4.70
N ALA A 158 3.54 -12.93 -3.93
CA ALA A 158 4.21 -14.18 -4.29
C ALA A 158 3.28 -15.41 -4.11
N TYR A 159 2.09 -15.35 -4.70
CA TYR A 159 1.11 -16.43 -4.69
C TYR A 159 0.83 -16.93 -6.10
N ASN A 160 1.16 -18.20 -6.36
CA ASN A 160 0.89 -18.86 -7.64
C ASN A 160 -0.22 -19.90 -7.44
N PRO A 161 -1.44 -19.65 -7.93
CA PRO A 161 -2.55 -20.59 -7.77
C PRO A 161 -2.35 -21.90 -8.56
N GLY A 162 -1.54 -21.88 -9.64
CA GLY A 162 -1.19 -23.08 -10.41
C GLY A 162 -0.11 -23.94 -9.77
N GLU A 163 0.66 -23.38 -8.86
CA GLU A 163 1.75 -24.05 -8.15
C GLU A 163 1.83 -23.52 -6.71
N PRO A 164 0.92 -23.96 -5.84
CA PRO A 164 0.91 -23.49 -4.45
C PRO A 164 2.14 -23.97 -3.67
N GLY A 165 2.67 -23.12 -2.80
CA GLY A 165 3.83 -23.41 -1.95
C GLY A 165 5.06 -22.58 -2.28
N VAL A 166 6.17 -22.94 -1.65
CA VAL A 166 7.42 -22.15 -1.68
C VAL A 166 7.99 -22.06 -3.11
N GLU A 167 7.97 -23.17 -3.85
CA GLU A 167 8.53 -23.20 -5.22
C GLU A 167 7.77 -22.27 -6.16
N GLY A 168 6.43 -22.27 -6.10
CA GLY A 168 5.62 -21.35 -6.91
C GLY A 168 5.77 -19.90 -6.50
N ALA A 169 5.95 -19.62 -5.20
CA ALA A 169 6.26 -18.28 -4.73
C ALA A 169 7.62 -17.78 -5.22
N MET A 170 8.64 -18.63 -5.17
CA MET A 170 9.99 -18.30 -5.65
C MET A 170 10.00 -17.96 -7.14
N ARG A 171 9.26 -18.69 -7.97
CA ARG A 171 9.15 -18.38 -9.41
C ARG A 171 8.57 -17.00 -9.70
N ILE A 172 7.68 -16.49 -8.85
CA ILE A 172 7.16 -15.13 -9.00
C ILE A 172 8.21 -14.09 -8.63
N LEU A 173 9.06 -14.39 -7.64
CA LEU A 173 10.12 -13.48 -7.19
C LEU A 173 11.33 -13.44 -8.14
N GLU A 174 11.50 -14.45 -8.98
CA GLU A 174 12.61 -14.59 -9.94
C GLU A 174 12.27 -14.03 -11.33
N ASN A 175 11.00 -13.77 -11.64
CA ASN A 175 10.55 -13.18 -12.89
C ASN A 175 10.43 -11.66 -12.79
#